data_35125330b857f341fd5c36a4d00fe09e
#
_entry.id   35125330b857f341fd5c36a4d00fe09e
#
_cell.length_a   1.000
_cell.length_b   1.000
_cell.length_c   1.000
_cell.angle_alpha   90.00
_cell.angle_beta   90.00
_cell.angle_gamma   90.00
#
_symmetry.space_group_name_H-M   'P 1'
#
loop_
_entity.id
_entity.type
_entity.pdbx_description
1 polymer ?
#
loop_
_entity_poly.entity_id
_entity_poly.type
_entity_poly.pdbx_seq_one_letter_code
_entity_poly.pdbx_strand_id
1 'polypeptide(L)'
;MPVLSIQTWGLPQQGLTEEEQIQLHKELETCTEVAGTIRNSVESYMKEKGIQHIEELDYTHRQEYESWLNPELTHGTKVKYLTGFDWIKRHVIREKANSLLGRNQKILYENKIWFLLYYPDQEVASRFNKTTDKKALVWDFQQKSPERMKRQIFQSLQKLIADDYSNSYRVEKLGHLQYFYNFCCERGIEDIEYLEAEEEVAFRQYLIERKKKPNRIIDYCREVLFTEAKETNWGANVWYLSRFCFEKERVNQSNMVRTIAFQTVKHLQNRKLFQEYMKYGIGLSTLSLSSLREESHYIQEFLAYYNETELEDARKLTGEKIDTFFKHIEEKRIRPNTFNRYVKAVDHFYQYLLTRYQVKRIPFHKEYYLKAEIYRHHDRSVDEAVSKEILKNLQYFPEELRLMYLHLWAVGMRISEVCTIKAKEYYRQDDDYWMQIYQVKMRNYKRIPIPEALYRLMQVYIKKKRRKPEDYVFQNQKGGAFCSSTFRCRMKKLCETYQIGDGTYMFQAHGYRHTLATVFYDEGVPLQSVRDYLGHAYEEMTQQYIDYMPRRIEEASKAYFKETDSSLAAGLKERWKHHGGNHRHKDTTVLPKSD
;
A
#
# COMPACT_ATOMS: atom_id res chain seq x y z
N MET A 1 0.15 -44.45 -49.79
CA MET A 1 -0.81 -43.65 -50.55
C MET A 1 -0.57 -42.17 -50.20
N PRO A 2 -0.23 -41.32 -51.15
CA PRO A 2 0.03 -39.93 -50.87
C PRO A 2 -1.29 -39.17 -50.68
N VAL A 3 -1.39 -38.40 -49.61
CA VAL A 3 -2.51 -37.49 -49.34
C VAL A 3 -2.40 -36.29 -50.29
N LEU A 4 -3.35 -36.14 -51.17
CA LEU A 4 -3.49 -35.01 -52.08
C LEU A 4 -3.76 -33.76 -51.22
N SER A 5 -2.84 -32.79 -51.26
CA SER A 5 -3.09 -31.44 -50.80
C SER A 5 -4.09 -30.74 -51.71
N ILE A 6 -5.27 -30.47 -51.21
CA ILE A 6 -6.23 -29.61 -51.89
C ILE A 6 -5.67 -28.19 -51.84
N GLN A 7 -5.12 -27.74 -52.97
CA GLN A 7 -4.90 -26.31 -53.19
C GLN A 7 -6.25 -25.65 -53.28
N THR A 8 -6.62 -24.87 -52.29
CA THR A 8 -7.74 -23.94 -52.37
C THR A 8 -7.37 -22.85 -53.38
N TRP A 9 -7.90 -22.98 -54.55
CA TRP A 9 -7.90 -21.91 -55.54
C TRP A 9 -8.66 -20.75 -54.93
N GLY A 10 -7.98 -19.58 -54.72
CA GLY A 10 -8.63 -18.35 -54.34
C GLY A 10 -9.70 -18.03 -55.39
N LEU A 11 -10.95 -18.07 -54.98
CA LEU A 11 -12.04 -17.47 -55.74
C LEU A 11 -11.71 -15.99 -55.93
N PRO A 12 -11.88 -15.42 -57.14
CA PRO A 12 -11.76 -13.99 -57.34
C PRO A 12 -12.74 -13.32 -56.39
N GLN A 13 -12.29 -12.31 -55.61
CA GLN A 13 -13.16 -11.49 -54.80
C GLN A 13 -14.24 -10.90 -55.72
N GLN A 14 -15.45 -11.42 -55.65
CA GLN A 14 -16.59 -10.83 -56.34
C GLN A 14 -16.84 -9.47 -55.70
N GLY A 15 -16.73 -8.40 -56.46
CA GLY A 15 -17.12 -7.06 -56.04
C GLY A 15 -18.59 -7.07 -55.56
N LEU A 16 -18.96 -6.13 -54.72
CA LEU A 16 -20.29 -5.97 -54.16
C LEU A 16 -21.34 -5.89 -55.31
N THR A 17 -22.47 -6.54 -55.14
CA THR A 17 -23.63 -6.41 -56.00
C THR A 17 -24.20 -4.99 -55.95
N GLU A 18 -24.98 -4.59 -56.94
CA GLU A 18 -25.60 -3.25 -56.96
C GLU A 18 -26.50 -3.01 -55.73
N GLU A 19 -27.22 -4.02 -55.27
CA GLU A 19 -28.06 -3.92 -54.05
C GLU A 19 -27.21 -3.70 -52.79
N GLU A 20 -26.12 -4.42 -52.65
CA GLU A 20 -25.19 -4.27 -51.54
C GLU A 20 -24.50 -2.89 -51.54
N GLN A 21 -24.17 -2.37 -52.72
CA GLN A 21 -23.60 -1.01 -52.85
C GLN A 21 -24.60 0.08 -52.44
N ILE A 22 -25.86 -0.06 -52.82
CA ILE A 22 -26.92 0.87 -52.43
C ILE A 22 -27.15 0.80 -50.90
N GLN A 23 -27.14 -0.39 -50.34
CA GLN A 23 -27.28 -0.57 -48.88
C GLN A 23 -26.12 0.06 -48.11
N LEU A 24 -24.88 -0.21 -48.54
CA LEU A 24 -23.68 0.37 -47.97
C LEU A 24 -23.70 1.90 -48.03
N HIS A 25 -24.11 2.47 -49.17
CA HIS A 25 -24.25 3.91 -49.32
C HIS A 25 -25.24 4.49 -48.30
N LYS A 26 -26.41 3.87 -48.12
CA LYS A 26 -27.40 4.28 -47.12
C LYS A 26 -26.86 4.21 -45.69
N GLU A 27 -26.12 3.14 -45.35
CA GLU A 27 -25.50 3.02 -44.04
C GLU A 27 -24.49 4.17 -43.79
N LEU A 28 -23.65 4.51 -44.77
CA LEU A 28 -22.70 5.61 -44.68
C LEU A 28 -23.36 7.00 -44.58
N GLU A 29 -24.53 7.18 -45.22
CA GLU A 29 -25.28 8.43 -45.10
C GLU A 29 -25.79 8.70 -43.68
N THR A 30 -26.06 7.67 -42.89
CA THR A 30 -26.42 7.84 -41.47
C THR A 30 -25.29 8.50 -40.65
N CYS A 31 -24.05 8.38 -41.10
CA CYS A 31 -22.86 8.95 -40.41
C CYS A 31 -22.71 10.45 -40.71
N THR A 32 -23.69 11.26 -40.35
CA THR A 32 -23.73 12.71 -40.64
C THR A 32 -22.61 13.51 -39.99
N GLU A 33 -21.97 13.00 -38.92
CA GLU A 33 -20.85 13.64 -38.20
C GLU A 33 -19.54 13.64 -39.05
N VAL A 34 -19.46 12.86 -40.12
CA VAL A 34 -18.29 12.70 -40.98
C VAL A 34 -18.47 13.42 -42.32
N ALA A 35 -17.45 14.18 -42.74
CA ALA A 35 -17.51 14.90 -44.02
C ALA A 35 -17.73 13.95 -45.21
N GLY A 36 -18.58 14.36 -46.20
CA GLY A 36 -18.95 13.54 -47.36
C GLY A 36 -17.76 13.04 -48.16
N THR A 37 -16.71 13.84 -48.31
CA THR A 37 -15.46 13.42 -48.99
C THR A 37 -14.78 12.23 -48.32
N ILE A 38 -14.83 12.16 -46.98
CA ILE A 38 -14.27 11.04 -46.22
C ILE A 38 -15.17 9.84 -46.32
N ARG A 39 -16.51 10.02 -46.21
CA ARG A 39 -17.48 8.95 -46.40
C ARG A 39 -17.33 8.27 -47.76
N ASN A 40 -17.24 9.07 -48.84
CA ASN A 40 -17.02 8.56 -50.19
C ASN A 40 -15.68 7.80 -50.34
N SER A 41 -14.63 8.26 -49.67
CA SER A 41 -13.35 7.55 -49.67
C SER A 41 -13.44 6.19 -48.95
N VAL A 42 -14.12 6.13 -47.81
CA VAL A 42 -14.31 4.88 -47.07
C VAL A 42 -15.23 3.94 -47.87
N GLU A 43 -16.27 4.48 -48.53
CA GLU A 43 -17.16 3.72 -49.42
C GLU A 43 -16.37 3.07 -50.55
N SER A 44 -15.50 3.85 -51.22
CA SER A 44 -14.66 3.33 -52.32
C SER A 44 -13.71 2.23 -51.84
N TYR A 45 -13.11 2.39 -50.68
CA TYR A 45 -12.29 1.36 -50.06
C TYR A 45 -13.09 0.08 -49.76
N MET A 46 -14.28 0.21 -49.16
CA MET A 46 -15.12 -0.94 -48.81
C MET A 46 -15.60 -1.68 -50.06
N LYS A 47 -15.98 -0.96 -51.09
CA LYS A 47 -16.37 -1.55 -52.40
C LYS A 47 -15.23 -2.35 -53.04
N GLU A 48 -14.01 -1.80 -53.00
CA GLU A 48 -12.83 -2.48 -53.55
C GLU A 48 -12.47 -3.74 -52.75
N LYS A 49 -12.66 -3.72 -51.44
CA LYS A 49 -12.39 -4.86 -50.57
C LYS A 49 -13.53 -5.86 -50.41
N GLY A 50 -14.70 -5.59 -51.02
CA GLY A 50 -15.86 -6.44 -50.90
C GLY A 50 -16.49 -6.46 -49.50
N ILE A 51 -16.35 -5.38 -48.73
CA ILE A 51 -16.93 -5.24 -47.38
C ILE A 51 -18.36 -4.73 -47.51
N GLN A 52 -19.33 -5.52 -47.07
CA GLN A 52 -20.75 -5.25 -47.27
C GLN A 52 -21.33 -4.26 -46.26
N HIS A 53 -20.92 -4.33 -45.02
CA HIS A 53 -21.49 -3.52 -43.94
C HIS A 53 -20.42 -2.76 -43.13
N ILE A 54 -20.73 -1.55 -42.68
CA ILE A 54 -19.86 -0.76 -41.80
C ILE A 54 -19.51 -1.52 -40.51
N GLU A 55 -20.40 -2.45 -40.11
CA GLU A 55 -20.22 -3.28 -38.94
C GLU A 55 -18.99 -4.19 -39.03
N GLU A 56 -18.61 -4.61 -40.20
CA GLU A 56 -17.47 -5.49 -40.47
C GLU A 56 -16.12 -4.77 -40.27
N LEU A 57 -16.12 -3.43 -40.39
CA LEU A 57 -14.89 -2.64 -40.20
C LEU A 57 -14.30 -2.90 -38.82
N ASP A 58 -13.00 -3.19 -38.80
CA ASP A 58 -12.21 -3.38 -37.58
C ASP A 58 -10.88 -2.63 -37.64
N TYR A 59 -9.98 -2.90 -36.70
CA TYR A 59 -8.67 -2.26 -36.70
C TYR A 59 -7.78 -2.72 -37.86
N THR A 60 -7.91 -3.94 -38.31
CA THR A 60 -7.17 -4.48 -39.47
C THR A 60 -7.55 -3.71 -40.72
N HIS A 61 -8.82 -3.55 -40.97
CA HIS A 61 -9.34 -2.74 -42.08
C HIS A 61 -8.88 -1.27 -41.97
N ARG A 62 -8.77 -0.74 -40.75
CA ARG A 62 -8.23 0.61 -40.57
C ARG A 62 -6.77 0.74 -41.01
N GLN A 63 -5.93 -0.27 -40.71
CA GLN A 63 -4.53 -0.31 -41.17
C GLN A 63 -4.43 -0.48 -42.69
N GLU A 64 -5.23 -1.32 -43.24
CA GLU A 64 -5.32 -1.50 -44.68
C GLU A 64 -5.79 -0.22 -45.37
N TYR A 65 -6.81 0.47 -44.84
CA TYR A 65 -7.27 1.76 -45.33
C TYR A 65 -6.17 2.83 -45.26
N GLU A 66 -5.38 2.88 -44.20
CA GLU A 66 -4.23 3.78 -44.11
C GLU A 66 -3.22 3.54 -45.25
N SER A 67 -2.97 2.27 -45.57
CA SER A 67 -2.07 1.88 -46.66
C SER A 67 -2.69 2.11 -48.06
N TRP A 68 -4.00 2.02 -48.16
CA TRP A 68 -4.76 2.25 -49.38
C TRP A 68 -4.87 3.73 -49.75
N LEU A 69 -4.84 4.64 -48.77
CA LEU A 69 -4.87 6.08 -49.02
C LEU A 69 -3.65 6.52 -49.85
N ASN A 70 -3.91 7.45 -50.82
CA ASN A 70 -2.86 7.97 -51.70
C ASN A 70 -1.58 8.36 -50.88
N PRO A 71 -0.42 7.81 -51.26
CA PRO A 71 0.87 8.12 -50.62
C PRO A 71 1.23 9.61 -50.61
N GLU A 72 0.77 10.37 -51.61
CA GLU A 72 1.06 11.81 -51.77
C GLU A 72 0.28 12.71 -50.76
N LEU A 73 -0.71 12.16 -50.06
CA LEU A 73 -1.44 12.93 -49.05
C LEU A 73 -0.53 13.35 -47.90
N THR A 74 -0.68 14.61 -47.50
CA THR A 74 0.04 15.10 -46.31
C THR A 74 -0.33 14.30 -45.06
N HIS A 75 0.58 14.17 -44.12
CA HIS A 75 0.32 13.47 -42.88
C HIS A 75 -0.96 13.99 -42.17
N GLY A 76 -1.16 15.31 -42.11
CA GLY A 76 -2.37 15.90 -41.52
C GLY A 76 -3.66 15.48 -42.22
N THR A 77 -3.63 15.33 -43.55
CA THR A 77 -4.76 14.86 -44.33
C THR A 77 -5.03 13.38 -44.07
N LYS A 78 -3.99 12.54 -44.05
CA LYS A 78 -4.15 11.11 -43.72
C LYS A 78 -4.79 10.93 -42.33
N VAL A 79 -4.32 11.70 -41.33
CA VAL A 79 -4.90 11.68 -39.97
C VAL A 79 -6.40 12.05 -39.99
N LYS A 80 -6.81 13.01 -40.81
CA LYS A 80 -8.23 13.38 -40.96
C LYS A 80 -9.08 12.21 -41.53
N TYR A 81 -8.57 11.55 -42.56
CA TYR A 81 -9.25 10.40 -43.17
C TYR A 81 -9.39 9.23 -42.20
N LEU A 82 -8.30 8.89 -41.47
CA LEU A 82 -8.32 7.85 -40.45
C LEU A 82 -9.24 8.21 -39.25
N THR A 83 -9.28 9.49 -38.89
CA THR A 83 -10.22 9.93 -37.85
C THR A 83 -11.66 9.80 -38.31
N GLY A 84 -11.97 10.10 -39.58
CA GLY A 84 -13.29 9.89 -40.13
C GLY A 84 -13.67 8.42 -40.21
N PHE A 85 -12.75 7.53 -40.61
CA PHE A 85 -12.92 6.09 -40.56
C PHE A 85 -13.25 5.61 -39.12
N ASP A 86 -12.50 6.10 -38.15
CA ASP A 86 -12.76 5.79 -36.75
C ASP A 86 -14.15 6.24 -36.29
N TRP A 87 -14.64 7.40 -36.77
CA TRP A 87 -15.97 7.92 -36.43
C TRP A 87 -17.09 7.10 -37.09
N ILE A 88 -16.93 6.65 -38.34
CA ILE A 88 -17.87 5.78 -39.03
C ILE A 88 -18.06 4.47 -38.24
N LYS A 89 -16.98 3.79 -37.87
CA LYS A 89 -17.06 2.56 -37.07
C LYS A 89 -17.73 2.80 -35.72
N ARG A 90 -17.40 3.89 -35.07
CA ARG A 90 -17.94 4.25 -33.74
C ARG A 90 -19.43 4.60 -33.80
N HIS A 91 -19.92 5.12 -34.93
CA HIS A 91 -21.33 5.37 -35.12
C HIS A 91 -22.15 4.07 -35.00
N VAL A 92 -21.77 3.02 -35.69
CA VAL A 92 -22.42 1.71 -35.59
C VAL A 92 -22.33 1.11 -34.18
N ILE A 93 -21.19 1.24 -33.53
CA ILE A 93 -21.03 0.76 -32.14
C ILE A 93 -22.00 1.48 -31.21
N ARG A 94 -22.20 2.79 -31.34
CA ARG A 94 -23.16 3.57 -30.54
C ARG A 94 -24.60 3.14 -30.80
N GLU A 95 -24.99 2.94 -32.04
CA GLU A 95 -26.32 2.49 -32.36
C GLU A 95 -26.62 1.12 -31.76
N LYS A 96 -25.68 0.18 -31.86
CA LYS A 96 -25.79 -1.12 -31.21
C LYS A 96 -25.88 -1.01 -29.69
N ALA A 97 -25.04 -0.20 -29.08
CA ALA A 97 -25.05 0.02 -27.62
C ALA A 97 -26.36 0.64 -27.13
N ASN A 98 -27.01 1.47 -27.94
CA ASN A 98 -28.30 2.08 -27.62
C ASN A 98 -29.51 1.13 -27.81
N SER A 99 -29.32 0.01 -28.46
CA SER A 99 -30.37 -1.02 -28.60
C SER A 99 -30.70 -1.66 -27.25
N LEU A 100 -31.91 -2.23 -27.11
CA LEU A 100 -32.33 -2.92 -25.88
C LEU A 100 -31.40 -4.09 -25.52
N LEU A 101 -30.84 -4.78 -26.50
CA LEU A 101 -29.88 -5.87 -26.32
C LEU A 101 -28.49 -5.35 -25.93
N GLY A 102 -28.05 -4.22 -26.51
CA GLY A 102 -26.73 -3.65 -26.27
C GLY A 102 -26.55 -3.05 -24.89
N ARG A 103 -27.58 -2.44 -24.30
CA ARG A 103 -27.52 -1.78 -23.00
C ARG A 103 -27.12 -2.69 -21.83
N ASN A 104 -27.43 -3.98 -21.95
CA ASN A 104 -27.14 -4.99 -20.92
C ASN A 104 -26.05 -5.99 -21.32
N GLN A 105 -25.41 -5.78 -22.46
CA GLN A 105 -24.42 -6.72 -22.97
C GLN A 105 -23.11 -6.59 -22.16
N LYS A 106 -22.73 -7.70 -21.53
CA LYS A 106 -21.45 -7.79 -20.85
C LYS A 106 -20.32 -7.92 -21.87
N ILE A 107 -19.33 -7.04 -21.80
CA ILE A 107 -18.16 -7.09 -22.68
C ILE A 107 -17.28 -8.25 -22.22
N LEU A 108 -17.22 -9.30 -23.03
CA LEU A 108 -16.43 -10.50 -22.78
C LEU A 108 -15.11 -10.44 -23.53
N TYR A 109 -14.14 -11.19 -23.02
CA TYR A 109 -12.88 -11.40 -23.71
C TYR A 109 -13.12 -12.14 -25.04
N GLU A 110 -12.48 -11.64 -26.07
CA GLU A 110 -12.42 -12.26 -27.39
C GLU A 110 -10.97 -12.26 -27.87
N ASN A 111 -10.55 -13.35 -28.52
CA ASN A 111 -9.21 -13.51 -29.08
C ASN A 111 -9.08 -12.75 -30.41
N LYS A 112 -9.06 -11.43 -30.34
CA LYS A 112 -9.00 -10.50 -31.46
C LYS A 112 -8.11 -9.30 -31.16
N ILE A 113 -7.90 -8.45 -32.15
CA ILE A 113 -7.27 -7.15 -31.94
C ILE A 113 -8.31 -6.17 -31.39
N TRP A 114 -8.08 -5.67 -30.18
CA TRP A 114 -8.90 -4.63 -29.55
C TRP A 114 -8.26 -3.26 -29.78
N PHE A 115 -9.03 -2.38 -30.43
CA PHE A 115 -8.68 -0.97 -30.49
C PHE A 115 -9.60 -0.19 -29.55
N LEU A 116 -9.06 0.46 -28.54
CA LEU A 116 -9.85 1.06 -27.46
C LEU A 116 -10.81 2.16 -27.92
N LEU A 117 -10.60 2.77 -29.10
CA LEU A 117 -11.59 3.66 -29.70
C LEU A 117 -12.85 2.92 -30.19
N TYR A 118 -12.72 1.61 -30.48
CA TYR A 118 -13.85 0.74 -30.89
C TYR A 118 -14.39 -0.08 -29.71
N TYR A 119 -14.03 0.33 -28.49
CA TYR A 119 -14.56 -0.33 -27.30
C TYR A 119 -16.08 -0.17 -27.23
N PRO A 120 -16.86 -1.22 -26.94
CA PRO A 120 -18.32 -1.17 -26.97
C PRO A 120 -18.93 -0.07 -26.13
N ASP A 121 -18.38 0.17 -24.92
CA ASP A 121 -18.74 1.32 -24.11
C ASP A 121 -18.10 2.59 -24.68
N GLN A 122 -18.90 3.35 -25.42
CA GLN A 122 -18.45 4.57 -26.11
C GLN A 122 -18.21 5.76 -25.17
N GLU A 123 -18.72 5.76 -23.94
CA GLU A 123 -18.36 6.72 -22.92
C GLU A 123 -16.89 6.53 -22.51
N VAL A 124 -16.52 5.29 -22.24
CA VAL A 124 -15.13 4.90 -21.95
C VAL A 124 -14.22 5.18 -23.15
N ALA A 125 -14.62 4.78 -24.36
CA ALA A 125 -13.87 5.01 -25.59
C ALA A 125 -13.59 6.50 -25.85
N SER A 126 -14.55 7.38 -25.53
CA SER A 126 -14.44 8.83 -25.74
C SER A 126 -13.29 9.48 -24.97
N ARG A 127 -12.89 8.88 -23.84
CA ARG A 127 -11.76 9.33 -23.02
C ARG A 127 -10.44 9.33 -23.79
N PHE A 128 -10.35 8.54 -24.87
CA PHE A 128 -9.15 8.39 -25.71
C PHE A 128 -9.15 9.25 -26.98
N ASN A 129 -10.20 10.03 -27.25
CA ASN A 129 -10.31 10.84 -28.47
C ASN A 129 -9.11 11.78 -28.68
N LYS A 130 -8.58 12.36 -27.60
CA LYS A 130 -7.44 13.30 -27.63
C LYS A 130 -6.07 12.62 -27.51
N THR A 131 -6.01 11.29 -27.46
CA THR A 131 -4.74 10.56 -27.37
C THR A 131 -4.01 10.63 -28.70
N THR A 132 -2.82 11.18 -28.69
CA THR A 132 -1.96 11.33 -29.89
C THR A 132 -1.29 10.02 -30.27
N ASP A 133 -0.77 9.29 -29.29
CA ASP A 133 -0.16 7.97 -29.50
C ASP A 133 -1.24 6.88 -29.50
N LYS A 134 -1.71 6.54 -30.70
CA LYS A 134 -2.71 5.49 -30.91
C LYS A 134 -2.15 4.07 -30.63
N LYS A 135 -0.83 3.86 -30.60
CA LYS A 135 -0.23 2.54 -30.37
C LYS A 135 -0.58 2.01 -28.97
N ALA A 136 -0.63 2.88 -27.97
CA ALA A 136 -1.06 2.51 -26.62
C ALA A 136 -2.52 2.03 -26.52
N LEU A 137 -3.34 2.28 -27.55
CA LEU A 137 -4.75 1.92 -27.60
C LEU A 137 -5.01 0.59 -28.31
N VAL A 138 -3.99 -0.03 -28.90
CA VAL A 138 -4.11 -1.28 -29.68
C VAL A 138 -3.64 -2.45 -28.83
N TRP A 139 -4.49 -3.49 -28.75
CA TRP A 139 -4.25 -4.69 -27.94
C TRP A 139 -4.48 -5.93 -28.81
N ASP A 140 -3.37 -6.56 -29.20
CA ASP A 140 -3.40 -7.78 -30.01
C ASP A 140 -3.43 -9.02 -29.12
N PHE A 141 -4.62 -9.59 -28.93
CA PHE A 141 -4.80 -10.85 -28.21
C PHE A 141 -4.72 -12.09 -29.11
N GLN A 142 -4.47 -11.93 -30.41
CA GLN A 142 -4.26 -13.05 -31.34
C GLN A 142 -2.86 -13.68 -31.17
N GLN A 143 -1.93 -12.99 -30.50
CA GLN A 143 -0.59 -13.51 -30.22
C GLN A 143 -0.67 -14.89 -29.58
N LYS A 144 0.26 -15.77 -29.98
CA LYS A 144 0.35 -17.13 -29.41
C LYS A 144 0.87 -17.06 -27.98
N SER A 145 -0.03 -17.17 -27.01
CA SER A 145 0.26 -17.13 -25.58
C SER A 145 -0.87 -17.78 -24.78
N PRO A 146 -0.67 -18.13 -23.50
CA PRO A 146 -1.68 -18.80 -22.69
C PRO A 146 -2.97 -18.00 -22.55
N GLU A 147 -4.09 -18.65 -22.85
CA GLU A 147 -5.43 -18.02 -22.83
C GLU A 147 -5.82 -17.47 -21.46
N ARG A 148 -5.43 -18.14 -20.38
CA ARG A 148 -5.73 -17.68 -19.03
C ARG A 148 -5.08 -16.33 -18.74
N MET A 149 -3.79 -16.19 -19.07
CA MET A 149 -3.06 -14.94 -18.93
C MET A 149 -3.69 -13.82 -19.76
N LYS A 150 -4.07 -14.08 -21.02
CA LYS A 150 -4.72 -13.09 -21.88
C LYS A 150 -6.03 -12.57 -21.26
N ARG A 151 -6.86 -13.48 -20.73
CA ARG A 151 -8.11 -13.10 -20.03
C ARG A 151 -7.84 -12.26 -18.79
N GLN A 152 -6.79 -12.58 -18.03
CA GLN A 152 -6.37 -11.81 -16.86
C GLN A 152 -5.89 -10.40 -17.25
N ILE A 153 -5.11 -10.28 -18.32
CA ILE A 153 -4.72 -8.98 -18.88
C ILE A 153 -5.94 -8.19 -19.36
N PHE A 154 -6.87 -8.84 -20.07
CA PHE A 154 -8.09 -8.19 -20.55
C PHE A 154 -8.97 -7.68 -19.39
N GLN A 155 -9.12 -8.46 -18.32
CA GLN A 155 -9.83 -8.03 -17.12
C GLN A 155 -9.14 -6.81 -16.46
N SER A 156 -7.82 -6.84 -16.38
CA SER A 156 -7.02 -5.72 -15.84
C SER A 156 -7.14 -4.47 -16.73
N LEU A 157 -7.17 -4.66 -18.06
CA LEU A 157 -7.41 -3.61 -19.04
C LEU A 157 -8.79 -2.99 -18.87
N GLN A 158 -9.84 -3.80 -18.77
CA GLN A 158 -11.21 -3.32 -18.55
C GLN A 158 -11.32 -2.47 -17.29
N LYS A 159 -10.72 -2.91 -16.20
CA LYS A 159 -10.69 -2.13 -14.95
C LYS A 159 -9.94 -0.82 -15.12
N LEU A 160 -8.76 -0.85 -15.76
CA LEU A 160 -7.92 0.32 -15.98
C LEU A 160 -8.62 1.42 -16.78
N ILE A 161 -9.35 1.06 -17.84
CA ILE A 161 -10.07 2.03 -18.67
C ILE A 161 -11.33 2.56 -17.99
N ALA A 162 -11.95 1.79 -17.10
CA ALA A 162 -13.13 2.18 -16.34
C ALA A 162 -12.80 3.08 -15.14
N ASP A 163 -11.65 2.90 -14.51
CA ASP A 163 -11.22 3.66 -13.32
C ASP A 163 -11.18 5.17 -13.58
N ASP A 164 -11.46 5.96 -12.55
CA ASP A 164 -11.42 7.43 -12.61
C ASP A 164 -10.00 7.98 -12.49
N TYR A 165 -9.22 7.82 -13.57
CA TYR A 165 -7.88 8.38 -13.71
C TYR A 165 -7.89 9.59 -14.66
N SER A 166 -6.93 10.51 -14.47
CA SER A 166 -6.65 11.50 -15.50
C SER A 166 -6.20 10.82 -16.81
N ASN A 167 -6.51 11.42 -17.95
CA ASN A 167 -6.20 10.81 -19.26
C ASN A 167 -4.70 10.54 -19.43
N SER A 168 -3.83 11.45 -19.03
CA SER A 168 -2.38 11.28 -19.13
C SER A 168 -1.91 10.08 -18.29
N TYR A 169 -2.38 9.96 -17.06
CA TYR A 169 -2.02 8.85 -16.18
C TYR A 169 -2.59 7.51 -16.66
N ARG A 170 -3.81 7.53 -17.22
CA ARG A 170 -4.42 6.33 -17.82
C ARG A 170 -3.61 5.83 -19.01
N VAL A 171 -3.21 6.70 -19.95
CA VAL A 171 -2.39 6.33 -21.10
C VAL A 171 -1.01 5.81 -20.68
N GLU A 172 -0.38 6.45 -19.68
CA GLU A 172 0.87 5.95 -19.10
C GLU A 172 0.72 4.53 -18.55
N LYS A 173 -0.33 4.28 -17.78
CA LYS A 173 -0.63 2.94 -17.24
C LYS A 173 -0.94 1.92 -18.32
N LEU A 174 -1.65 2.31 -19.39
CA LEU A 174 -1.87 1.43 -20.54
C LEU A 174 -0.54 1.00 -21.17
N GLY A 175 0.39 1.93 -21.35
CA GLY A 175 1.73 1.61 -21.83
C GLY A 175 2.47 0.63 -20.90
N HIS A 176 2.37 0.83 -19.57
CA HIS A 176 2.95 -0.11 -18.61
C HIS A 176 2.33 -1.50 -18.71
N LEU A 177 1.00 -1.58 -18.87
CA LEU A 177 0.27 -2.84 -19.02
C LEU A 177 0.63 -3.54 -20.33
N GLN A 178 0.85 -2.80 -21.44
CA GLN A 178 1.32 -3.38 -22.71
C GLN A 178 2.74 -3.98 -22.57
N TYR A 179 3.67 -3.30 -21.91
CA TYR A 179 4.99 -3.87 -21.63
C TYR A 179 4.88 -5.16 -20.82
N PHE A 180 3.98 -5.20 -19.85
CA PHE A 180 3.77 -6.40 -19.05
C PHE A 180 3.11 -7.52 -19.86
N TYR A 181 2.13 -7.21 -20.70
CA TYR A 181 1.50 -8.17 -21.60
C TYR A 181 2.52 -8.80 -22.56
N ASN A 182 3.36 -7.98 -23.22
CA ASN A 182 4.39 -8.46 -24.10
C ASN A 182 5.42 -9.34 -23.36
N PHE A 183 5.83 -8.95 -22.18
CA PHE A 183 6.68 -9.77 -21.32
C PHE A 183 6.05 -11.12 -21.00
N CYS A 184 4.77 -11.14 -20.63
CA CYS A 184 4.05 -12.38 -20.37
C CYS A 184 3.96 -13.27 -21.60
N CYS A 185 3.75 -12.71 -22.79
CA CYS A 185 3.74 -13.45 -24.06
C CYS A 185 5.13 -14.05 -24.37
N GLU A 186 6.21 -13.26 -24.26
CA GLU A 186 7.58 -13.68 -24.52
C GLU A 186 8.04 -14.80 -23.56
N ARG A 187 7.57 -14.76 -22.32
CA ARG A 187 7.94 -15.73 -21.26
C ARG A 187 6.97 -16.91 -21.13
N GLY A 188 5.84 -16.90 -21.83
CA GLY A 188 4.84 -17.94 -21.72
C GLY A 188 4.18 -18.03 -20.35
N ILE A 189 4.01 -16.88 -19.66
CA ILE A 189 3.37 -16.84 -18.34
C ILE A 189 1.95 -17.38 -18.45
N GLU A 190 1.61 -18.36 -17.64
CA GLU A 190 0.29 -19.00 -17.65
C GLU A 190 -0.73 -18.24 -16.80
N ASP A 191 -0.28 -17.75 -15.63
CA ASP A 191 -1.16 -17.15 -14.63
C ASP A 191 -0.46 -16.04 -13.82
N ILE A 192 -1.02 -14.84 -13.87
CA ILE A 192 -0.45 -13.65 -13.20
C ILE A 192 -0.54 -13.74 -11.67
N GLU A 193 -1.55 -14.44 -11.13
CA GLU A 193 -1.71 -14.59 -9.68
C GLU A 193 -0.65 -15.51 -9.05
N TYR A 194 -0.02 -16.38 -9.87
CA TYR A 194 1.01 -17.33 -9.45
C TYR A 194 2.43 -16.93 -9.88
N LEU A 195 2.64 -15.71 -10.39
CA LEU A 195 3.98 -15.19 -10.71
C LEU A 195 4.91 -15.32 -9.50
N GLU A 196 6.09 -15.88 -9.71
CA GLU A 196 7.13 -16.00 -8.70
C GLU A 196 7.98 -14.71 -8.60
N ALA A 197 8.79 -14.62 -7.54
CA ALA A 197 9.62 -13.44 -7.31
C ALA A 197 10.68 -13.23 -8.39
N GLU A 198 11.20 -14.31 -8.96
CA GLU A 198 12.18 -14.31 -10.04
C GLU A 198 11.61 -13.66 -11.30
N GLU A 199 10.33 -13.89 -11.61
CA GLU A 199 9.67 -13.31 -12.78
C GLU A 199 9.42 -11.80 -12.60
N GLU A 200 9.16 -11.36 -11.36
CA GLU A 200 9.08 -9.92 -11.06
C GLU A 200 10.43 -9.23 -11.25
N VAL A 201 11.53 -9.86 -10.83
CA VAL A 201 12.89 -9.36 -11.06
C VAL A 201 13.19 -9.31 -12.55
N ALA A 202 12.85 -10.40 -13.28
CA ALA A 202 13.02 -10.46 -14.73
C ALA A 202 12.21 -9.37 -15.45
N PHE A 203 10.99 -9.07 -15.03
CA PHE A 203 10.21 -7.98 -15.60
C PHE A 203 10.84 -6.60 -15.34
N ARG A 204 11.40 -6.37 -14.15
CA ARG A 204 12.14 -5.12 -13.87
C ARG A 204 13.34 -4.96 -14.81
N GLN A 205 14.10 -6.03 -15.03
CA GLN A 205 15.22 -6.05 -15.96
C GLN A 205 14.75 -5.79 -17.40
N TYR A 206 13.67 -6.43 -17.83
CA TYR A 206 13.03 -6.24 -19.13
C TYR A 206 12.67 -4.77 -19.40
N LEU A 207 12.18 -4.04 -18.38
CA LEU A 207 11.90 -2.61 -18.48
C LEU A 207 13.17 -1.76 -18.60
N ILE A 208 14.20 -2.08 -17.79
CA ILE A 208 15.49 -1.35 -17.80
C ILE A 208 16.16 -1.44 -19.18
N GLU A 209 16.20 -2.64 -19.78
CA GLU A 209 16.76 -2.87 -21.12
C GLU A 209 16.03 -2.02 -22.19
N ARG A 210 14.75 -1.79 -22.03
CA ARG A 210 13.93 -0.93 -22.90
C ARG A 210 13.92 0.55 -22.49
N LYS A 211 14.84 0.96 -21.60
CA LYS A 211 14.97 2.32 -21.05
C LYS A 211 13.66 2.84 -20.42
N LYS A 212 12.90 1.94 -19.80
CA LYS A 212 11.67 2.28 -19.06
C LYS A 212 11.90 2.20 -17.56
N LYS A 213 11.22 3.08 -16.82
CA LYS A 213 11.29 3.05 -15.35
C LYS A 213 10.53 1.84 -14.80
N PRO A 214 11.07 1.17 -13.76
CA PRO A 214 10.31 0.17 -13.01
C PRO A 214 8.96 0.75 -12.52
N ASN A 215 7.91 -0.03 -12.63
CA ASN A 215 6.57 0.37 -12.26
C ASN A 215 5.87 -0.74 -11.46
N ARG A 216 4.65 -0.48 -11.00
CA ARG A 216 3.87 -1.40 -10.16
C ARG A 216 2.70 -2.03 -10.90
N ILE A 217 2.86 -2.28 -12.18
CA ILE A 217 1.76 -2.83 -13.00
C ILE A 217 1.39 -4.27 -12.62
N ILE A 218 2.38 -5.08 -12.21
CA ILE A 218 2.13 -6.45 -11.72
C ILE A 218 1.24 -6.40 -10.47
N ASP A 219 1.57 -5.54 -9.49
CA ASP A 219 0.74 -5.35 -8.30
C ASP A 219 -0.69 -4.95 -8.67
N TYR A 220 -0.83 -4.03 -9.64
CA TYR A 220 -2.14 -3.59 -10.13
C TYR A 220 -2.95 -4.74 -10.72
N CYS A 221 -2.36 -5.54 -11.62
CA CYS A 221 -3.04 -6.68 -12.24
C CYS A 221 -3.46 -7.71 -11.18
N ARG A 222 -2.55 -8.08 -10.28
CA ARG A 222 -2.86 -9.01 -9.19
C ARG A 222 -3.96 -8.48 -8.26
N GLU A 223 -3.92 -7.19 -7.92
CA GLU A 223 -4.95 -6.57 -7.08
C GLU A 223 -6.32 -6.67 -7.76
N VAL A 224 -6.42 -6.31 -9.04
CA VAL A 224 -7.67 -6.42 -9.82
C VAL A 224 -8.17 -7.85 -9.85
N LEU A 225 -7.31 -8.80 -10.21
CA LEU A 225 -7.68 -10.22 -10.32
C LEU A 225 -8.17 -10.77 -8.98
N PHE A 226 -7.43 -10.51 -7.90
CA PHE A 226 -7.77 -11.01 -6.58
C PHE A 226 -9.04 -10.35 -6.00
N THR A 227 -9.21 -9.04 -6.19
CA THR A 227 -10.33 -8.30 -5.56
C THR A 227 -11.64 -8.41 -6.33
N GLU A 228 -11.59 -8.53 -7.67
CA GLU A 228 -12.77 -8.58 -8.54
C GLU A 228 -13.25 -10.02 -8.84
N ALA A 229 -12.48 -11.04 -8.44
CA ALA A 229 -12.86 -12.44 -8.63
C ALA A 229 -14.16 -12.77 -7.89
N LYS A 230 -15.01 -13.63 -8.46
CA LYS A 230 -16.22 -14.13 -7.78
C LYS A 230 -15.87 -14.86 -6.49
N GLU A 231 -14.90 -15.77 -6.56
CA GLU A 231 -14.38 -16.53 -5.44
C GLU A 231 -12.96 -16.09 -5.12
N THR A 232 -12.59 -16.12 -3.84
CA THR A 232 -11.24 -15.77 -3.40
C THR A 232 -10.26 -16.85 -3.80
N ASN A 233 -9.25 -16.51 -4.59
CA ASN A 233 -8.15 -17.41 -4.91
C ASN A 233 -7.16 -17.49 -3.74
N TRP A 234 -7.43 -18.39 -2.79
CA TRP A 234 -6.54 -18.60 -1.63
C TRP A 234 -5.19 -19.23 -1.96
N GLY A 235 -5.00 -19.73 -3.19
CA GLY A 235 -3.72 -20.22 -3.68
C GLY A 235 -2.83 -19.14 -4.31
N ALA A 236 -3.34 -17.92 -4.53
CA ALA A 236 -2.58 -16.84 -5.12
C ALA A 236 -1.33 -16.48 -4.30
N ASN A 237 -0.25 -16.15 -5.00
CA ASN A 237 1.04 -15.79 -4.37
C ASN A 237 1.01 -14.51 -3.54
N VAL A 238 0.05 -13.63 -3.81
CA VAL A 238 -0.15 -12.38 -3.06
C VAL A 238 -1.64 -12.17 -2.81
N TRP A 239 -2.01 -11.98 -1.55
CA TRP A 239 -3.38 -11.65 -1.18
C TRP A 239 -3.53 -10.15 -0.91
N TYR A 240 -4.61 -9.57 -1.41
CA TYR A 240 -4.96 -8.17 -1.23
C TYR A 240 -6.07 -8.04 -0.20
N LEU A 241 -5.73 -7.47 0.95
CA LEU A 241 -6.62 -7.42 2.11
C LEU A 241 -7.83 -6.47 1.91
N SER A 242 -7.79 -5.61 0.90
CA SER A 242 -8.93 -4.77 0.48
C SER A 242 -10.16 -5.57 0.03
N ARG A 243 -9.99 -6.86 -0.33
CA ARG A 243 -11.10 -7.76 -0.66
C ARG A 243 -12.00 -8.05 0.53
N PHE A 244 -11.46 -8.03 1.75
CA PHE A 244 -12.16 -8.46 2.96
C PHE A 244 -12.65 -7.28 3.76
N CYS A 245 -13.85 -7.43 4.37
CA CYS A 245 -14.37 -6.48 5.33
C CYS A 245 -13.86 -6.87 6.73
N PHE A 246 -13.05 -6.03 7.34
CA PHE A 246 -12.54 -6.23 8.68
C PHE A 246 -13.23 -5.28 9.67
N GLU A 247 -13.37 -5.74 10.89
CA GLU A 247 -13.77 -4.90 12.01
C GLU A 247 -12.77 -3.76 12.23
N LYS A 248 -13.26 -2.57 12.64
CA LYS A 248 -12.42 -1.38 12.85
C LYS A 248 -11.28 -1.64 13.84
N GLU A 249 -11.53 -2.50 14.81
CA GLU A 249 -10.61 -2.89 15.89
C GLU A 249 -9.39 -3.65 15.37
N ARG A 250 -9.50 -4.26 14.20
CA ARG A 250 -8.42 -5.02 13.56
C ARG A 250 -7.57 -4.18 12.61
N VAL A 251 -8.04 -2.99 12.20
CA VAL A 251 -7.43 -2.20 11.14
C VAL A 251 -6.86 -0.90 11.68
N ASN A 252 -5.56 -0.70 11.54
CA ASN A 252 -4.95 0.61 11.77
C ASN A 252 -5.05 1.45 10.49
N GLN A 253 -6.03 2.35 10.44
CA GLN A 253 -6.29 3.21 9.27
C GLN A 253 -5.13 4.16 8.94
N SER A 254 -4.28 4.51 9.92
CA SER A 254 -3.10 5.35 9.68
C SER A 254 -1.91 4.58 9.09
N ASN A 255 -1.96 3.26 9.09
CA ASN A 255 -0.92 2.39 8.52
C ASN A 255 -1.53 1.05 8.10
N MET A 256 -2.32 1.09 7.04
CA MET A 256 -3.06 -0.09 6.56
C MET A 256 -2.12 -1.15 6.00
N VAL A 257 -2.31 -2.37 6.43
CA VAL A 257 -1.72 -3.55 5.79
C VAL A 257 -2.53 -3.84 4.52
N ARG A 258 -1.88 -3.80 3.37
CA ARG A 258 -2.55 -3.98 2.08
C ARG A 258 -2.46 -5.41 1.56
N THR A 259 -1.32 -6.07 1.79
CA THR A 259 -1.02 -7.36 1.19
C THR A 259 -0.35 -8.31 2.16
N ILE A 260 -0.52 -9.60 1.90
CA ILE A 260 0.28 -10.71 2.45
C ILE A 260 0.84 -11.46 1.25
N ALA A 261 2.17 -11.64 1.19
CA ALA A 261 2.86 -12.31 0.09
C ALA A 261 3.42 -13.65 0.54
N PHE A 262 3.43 -14.64 -0.35
CA PHE A 262 3.85 -16.02 -0.10
C PHE A 262 4.97 -16.51 -1.02
N GLN A 263 5.30 -15.74 -2.05
CA GLN A 263 6.18 -16.15 -3.16
C GLN A 263 7.64 -16.41 -2.76
N THR A 264 8.09 -15.91 -1.60
CA THR A 264 9.44 -16.22 -1.09
C THR A 264 9.56 -17.65 -0.54
N VAL A 265 8.43 -18.30 -0.22
CA VAL A 265 8.40 -19.71 0.20
C VAL A 265 8.30 -20.58 -1.04
N LYS A 266 9.44 -21.11 -1.52
CA LYS A 266 9.53 -21.88 -2.79
C LYS A 266 8.91 -23.28 -2.69
N HIS A 267 9.03 -23.93 -1.52
CA HIS A 267 8.44 -25.24 -1.30
C HIS A 267 6.91 -25.16 -1.31
N LEU A 268 6.27 -25.68 -2.35
CA LEU A 268 4.83 -25.54 -2.59
C LEU A 268 3.95 -26.02 -1.43
N GLN A 269 4.32 -27.13 -0.79
CA GLN A 269 3.56 -27.66 0.35
C GLN A 269 3.67 -26.72 1.57
N ASN A 270 4.87 -26.19 1.86
CA ASN A 270 5.07 -25.23 2.93
C ASN A 270 4.30 -23.92 2.67
N ARG A 271 4.33 -23.44 1.42
CA ARG A 271 3.55 -22.28 0.99
C ARG A 271 2.05 -22.52 1.23
N LYS A 272 1.53 -23.68 0.88
CA LYS A 272 0.13 -24.04 1.10
C LYS A 272 -0.22 -24.07 2.59
N LEU A 273 0.60 -24.70 3.43
CA LEU A 273 0.39 -24.70 4.88
C LEU A 273 0.41 -23.28 5.47
N PHE A 274 1.31 -22.45 4.98
CA PHE A 274 1.39 -21.06 5.39
C PHE A 274 0.15 -20.25 4.94
N GLN A 275 -0.32 -20.45 3.73
CA GLN A 275 -1.57 -19.85 3.24
C GLN A 275 -2.79 -20.29 4.09
N GLU A 276 -2.90 -21.56 4.42
CA GLU A 276 -3.96 -22.09 5.28
C GLU A 276 -3.91 -21.47 6.69
N TYR A 277 -2.73 -21.33 7.27
CA TYR A 277 -2.53 -20.66 8.55
C TYR A 277 -2.96 -19.17 8.48
N MET A 278 -2.50 -18.45 7.47
CA MET A 278 -2.87 -17.04 7.30
C MET A 278 -4.36 -16.84 7.01
N LYS A 279 -4.98 -17.76 6.27
CA LYS A 279 -6.43 -17.78 6.06
C LYS A 279 -7.19 -17.92 7.38
N TYR A 280 -6.73 -18.79 8.27
CA TYR A 280 -7.26 -18.90 9.63
C TYR A 280 -7.08 -17.58 10.40
N GLY A 281 -5.90 -16.98 10.36
CA GLY A 281 -5.59 -15.70 11.01
C GLY A 281 -6.48 -14.55 10.52
N ILE A 282 -6.78 -14.50 9.22
CA ILE A 282 -7.66 -13.50 8.62
C ILE A 282 -9.11 -13.72 9.04
N GLY A 283 -9.62 -14.96 8.98
CA GLY A 283 -11.04 -15.25 9.11
C GLY A 283 -11.52 -15.46 10.55
N LEU A 284 -10.71 -16.09 11.39
CA LEU A 284 -11.15 -16.55 12.71
C LEU A 284 -10.42 -15.92 13.89
N SER A 285 -9.20 -15.40 13.70
CA SER A 285 -8.49 -14.78 14.81
C SER A 285 -8.95 -13.35 15.06
N THR A 286 -8.80 -12.90 16.32
CA THR A 286 -9.04 -11.51 16.71
C THR A 286 -7.80 -10.62 16.59
N LEU A 287 -6.72 -11.13 16.01
CA LEU A 287 -5.46 -10.41 15.85
C LEU A 287 -5.64 -9.19 14.94
N SER A 288 -4.91 -8.12 15.24
CA SER A 288 -4.84 -6.97 14.33
C SER A 288 -4.15 -7.37 13.02
N LEU A 289 -4.51 -6.72 11.91
CA LEU A 289 -3.83 -6.97 10.63
C LEU A 289 -2.34 -6.66 10.69
N SER A 290 -1.94 -5.68 11.52
CA SER A 290 -0.53 -5.38 11.76
C SER A 290 0.20 -6.53 12.45
N SER A 291 -0.43 -7.17 13.44
CA SER A 291 0.12 -8.34 14.13
C SER A 291 0.21 -9.54 13.20
N LEU A 292 -0.85 -9.79 12.39
CA LEU A 292 -0.85 -10.85 11.40
C LEU A 292 0.25 -10.67 10.35
N ARG A 293 0.49 -9.43 9.90
CA ARG A 293 1.58 -9.15 8.97
C ARG A 293 2.95 -9.39 9.61
N GLU A 294 3.12 -8.99 10.85
CA GLU A 294 4.37 -9.21 11.59
C GLU A 294 4.63 -10.71 11.75
N GLU A 295 3.64 -11.47 12.16
CA GLU A 295 3.71 -12.92 12.29
C GLU A 295 3.95 -13.60 10.94
N SER A 296 3.26 -13.16 9.89
CA SER A 296 3.50 -13.59 8.51
C SER A 296 4.97 -13.42 8.09
N HIS A 297 5.60 -12.31 8.44
CA HIS A 297 7.00 -12.05 8.12
C HIS A 297 7.93 -13.08 8.79
N TYR A 298 7.74 -13.36 10.07
CA TYR A 298 8.58 -14.31 10.80
C TYR A 298 8.42 -15.75 10.30
N ILE A 299 7.18 -16.16 10.01
CA ILE A 299 6.91 -17.49 9.45
C ILE A 299 7.47 -17.60 8.03
N GLN A 300 7.34 -16.56 7.24
CA GLN A 300 7.88 -16.50 5.89
C GLN A 300 9.41 -16.66 5.89
N GLU A 301 10.14 -15.97 6.76
CA GLU A 301 11.59 -16.15 6.90
C GLU A 301 11.94 -17.57 7.38
N PHE A 302 11.16 -18.11 8.32
CA PHE A 302 11.35 -19.48 8.78
C PHE A 302 11.23 -20.50 7.64
N LEU A 303 10.14 -20.42 6.88
CA LEU A 303 9.90 -21.37 5.78
C LEU A 303 10.86 -21.14 4.59
N ALA A 304 11.23 -19.89 4.32
CA ALA A 304 12.19 -19.54 3.27
C ALA A 304 13.61 -20.02 3.58
N TYR A 305 14.00 -20.08 4.86
CA TYR A 305 15.30 -20.59 5.27
C TYR A 305 15.57 -22.00 4.72
N TYR A 306 14.56 -22.88 4.73
CA TYR A 306 14.68 -24.23 4.20
C TYR A 306 14.60 -24.35 2.67
N ASN A 307 14.22 -23.27 1.96
CA ASN A 307 14.31 -23.26 0.50
C ASN A 307 15.77 -23.28 0.00
N GLU A 308 16.68 -22.66 0.77
CA GLU A 308 18.08 -22.46 0.38
C GLU A 308 18.96 -23.64 0.76
N THR A 309 18.60 -24.33 1.85
CA THR A 309 19.39 -25.43 2.39
C THR A 309 18.94 -26.79 1.85
N GLU A 310 17.69 -27.14 2.04
CA GLU A 310 17.04 -28.35 1.57
C GLU A 310 15.54 -28.09 1.46
N LEU A 311 14.91 -28.50 0.36
CA LEU A 311 13.46 -28.38 0.17
C LEU A 311 12.72 -29.34 1.11
N GLU A 312 12.62 -28.97 2.40
CA GLU A 312 11.98 -29.80 3.39
C GLU A 312 10.57 -29.37 3.74
N ASP A 313 9.71 -30.35 3.87
CA ASP A 313 8.35 -30.18 4.36
C ASP A 313 8.38 -29.79 5.85
N ALA A 314 7.83 -28.66 6.20
CA ALA A 314 7.77 -28.13 7.58
C ALA A 314 7.17 -29.14 8.58
N ARG A 315 6.32 -30.07 8.13
CA ARG A 315 5.72 -31.11 8.96
C ARG A 315 6.72 -32.20 9.39
N LYS A 316 7.86 -32.30 8.70
CA LYS A 316 8.89 -33.32 8.92
C LYS A 316 10.14 -32.77 9.59
N LEU A 317 10.21 -31.47 9.86
CA LEU A 317 11.36 -30.86 10.51
C LEU A 317 11.58 -31.43 11.90
N THR A 318 12.84 -31.78 12.20
CA THR A 318 13.28 -32.26 13.53
C THR A 318 13.65 -31.07 14.42
N GLY A 319 13.76 -31.32 15.74
CA GLY A 319 14.25 -30.30 16.69
C GLY A 319 15.61 -29.72 16.29
N GLU A 320 16.56 -30.58 15.88
CA GLU A 320 17.91 -30.16 15.44
C GLU A 320 17.85 -29.15 14.26
N LYS A 321 16.93 -29.35 13.34
CA LYS A 321 16.75 -28.42 12.21
C LYS A 321 16.15 -27.10 12.68
N ILE A 322 15.20 -27.13 13.62
CA ILE A 322 14.68 -25.90 14.25
C ILE A 322 15.82 -25.16 14.99
N ASP A 323 16.72 -25.88 15.68
CA ASP A 323 17.90 -25.28 16.31
C ASP A 323 18.80 -24.54 15.32
N THR A 324 19.03 -25.13 14.12
CA THR A 324 19.85 -24.46 13.09
C THR A 324 19.21 -23.17 12.60
N PHE A 325 17.90 -23.12 12.44
CA PHE A 325 17.20 -21.89 12.10
C PHE A 325 17.35 -20.81 13.19
N PHE A 326 17.10 -21.17 14.46
CA PHE A 326 17.22 -20.17 15.55
C PHE A 326 18.66 -19.69 15.74
N LYS A 327 19.68 -20.55 15.54
CA LYS A 327 21.08 -20.14 15.49
C LYS A 327 21.35 -19.14 14.37
N HIS A 328 20.82 -19.39 13.15
CA HIS A 328 20.91 -18.45 12.05
C HIS A 328 20.28 -17.09 12.37
N ILE A 329 19.11 -17.09 13.04
CA ILE A 329 18.48 -15.82 13.46
C ILE A 329 19.32 -15.12 14.55
N GLU A 330 19.98 -15.88 15.42
CA GLU A 330 20.86 -15.33 16.45
C GLU A 330 22.11 -14.67 15.87
N GLU A 331 22.69 -15.22 14.81
CA GLU A 331 23.82 -14.67 14.07
C GLU A 331 23.53 -13.28 13.49
N LYS A 332 22.25 -12.95 13.22
CA LYS A 332 21.83 -11.60 12.82
C LYS A 332 21.98 -10.54 13.93
N ARG A 333 22.40 -10.92 15.13
CA ARG A 333 22.60 -10.04 16.31
C ARG A 333 21.42 -9.12 16.60
N ILE A 334 20.21 -9.63 16.41
CA ILE A 334 18.97 -8.90 16.68
C ILE A 334 18.69 -8.80 18.19
N ARG A 335 17.85 -7.83 18.58
CA ARG A 335 17.48 -7.67 20.00
C ARG A 335 16.69 -8.88 20.51
N PRO A 336 16.85 -9.27 21.82
CA PRO A 336 16.13 -10.38 22.42
C PRO A 336 14.63 -10.37 22.16
N ASN A 337 13.98 -9.22 22.26
CA ASN A 337 12.55 -9.07 21.98
C ASN A 337 12.20 -9.46 20.53
N THR A 338 13.00 -9.06 19.53
CA THR A 338 12.79 -9.44 18.13
C THR A 338 13.02 -10.95 17.94
N PHE A 339 14.07 -11.51 18.55
CA PHE A 339 14.30 -12.95 18.53
C PHE A 339 13.12 -13.73 19.13
N ASN A 340 12.62 -13.31 20.30
CA ASN A 340 11.47 -13.93 20.95
C ASN A 340 10.21 -13.92 20.08
N ARG A 341 10.05 -12.92 19.20
CA ARG A 341 8.94 -12.87 18.25
C ARG A 341 9.05 -13.94 17.17
N TYR A 342 10.26 -14.25 16.67
CA TYR A 342 10.46 -15.40 15.78
C TYR A 342 10.07 -16.70 16.47
N VAL A 343 10.55 -16.93 17.69
CA VAL A 343 10.25 -18.14 18.47
C VAL A 343 8.73 -18.29 18.65
N LYS A 344 8.04 -17.22 19.07
CA LYS A 344 6.59 -17.22 19.28
C LYS A 344 5.82 -17.45 17.97
N ALA A 345 6.23 -16.82 16.87
CA ALA A 345 5.56 -16.99 15.57
C ALA A 345 5.68 -18.43 15.05
N VAL A 346 6.86 -19.02 15.16
CA VAL A 346 7.08 -20.44 14.77
C VAL A 346 6.29 -21.39 15.68
N ASP A 347 6.23 -21.12 17.00
CA ASP A 347 5.40 -21.88 17.93
C ASP A 347 3.91 -21.82 17.56
N HIS A 348 3.38 -20.61 17.31
CA HIS A 348 1.98 -20.44 16.92
C HIS A 348 1.66 -21.17 15.61
N PHE A 349 2.57 -21.15 14.64
CA PHE A 349 2.41 -21.89 13.40
C PHE A 349 2.33 -23.41 13.64
N TYR A 350 3.24 -23.96 14.46
CA TYR A 350 3.20 -25.38 14.81
C TYR A 350 2.00 -25.77 15.69
N GLN A 351 1.53 -24.89 16.59
CA GLN A 351 0.29 -25.08 17.33
C GLN A 351 -0.91 -25.20 16.39
N TYR A 352 -0.95 -24.36 15.35
CA TYR A 352 -1.97 -24.45 14.31
C TYR A 352 -1.87 -25.79 13.56
N LEU A 353 -0.68 -26.19 13.12
CA LEU A 353 -0.47 -27.47 12.42
C LEU A 353 -0.88 -28.66 13.27
N LEU A 354 -0.59 -28.63 14.57
CA LEU A 354 -1.01 -29.65 15.54
C LEU A 354 -2.54 -29.71 15.64
N THR A 355 -3.20 -28.57 15.79
CA THR A 355 -4.65 -28.46 15.87
C THR A 355 -5.35 -28.95 14.60
N ARG A 356 -4.71 -28.84 13.45
CA ARG A 356 -5.20 -29.34 12.14
C ARG A 356 -4.74 -30.75 11.80
N TYR A 357 -4.16 -31.46 12.77
CA TYR A 357 -3.64 -32.83 12.58
C TYR A 357 -2.60 -32.97 11.47
N GLN A 358 -1.93 -31.86 11.11
CA GLN A 358 -0.85 -31.85 10.11
C GLN A 358 0.48 -32.37 10.68
N VAL A 359 0.66 -32.24 12.00
CA VAL A 359 1.77 -32.80 12.76
C VAL A 359 1.24 -33.54 13.99
N LYS A 360 1.99 -34.56 14.44
CA LYS A 360 1.63 -35.33 15.66
C LYS A 360 2.13 -34.65 16.94
N ARG A 361 3.19 -33.90 16.85
CA ARG A 361 3.83 -33.17 17.96
C ARG A 361 4.56 -31.95 17.43
N ILE A 362 4.76 -30.96 18.30
CA ILE A 362 5.62 -29.80 18.01
C ILE A 362 7.07 -30.26 18.17
N PRO A 363 7.97 -29.97 17.18
CA PRO A 363 9.33 -30.50 17.18
C PRO A 363 10.28 -29.81 18.19
N PHE A 364 9.85 -28.74 18.87
CA PHE A 364 10.64 -27.97 19.82
C PHE A 364 9.79 -27.46 20.98
N HIS A 365 10.43 -26.96 22.02
CA HIS A 365 9.77 -26.36 23.16
C HIS A 365 10.22 -24.89 23.27
N LYS A 366 9.32 -23.96 23.05
CA LYS A 366 9.65 -22.51 22.93
C LYS A 366 10.41 -21.94 24.12
N GLU A 367 10.09 -22.41 25.35
CA GLU A 367 10.69 -21.86 26.58
C GLU A 367 12.21 -22.03 26.62
N TYR A 368 12.79 -23.04 25.91
CA TYR A 368 14.23 -23.22 25.84
C TYR A 368 14.94 -22.21 24.94
N TYR A 369 14.20 -21.48 24.09
CA TYR A 369 14.76 -20.51 23.13
C TYR A 369 14.50 -19.05 23.55
N LEU A 370 13.51 -18.83 24.41
CA LEU A 370 13.17 -17.46 24.80
C LEU A 370 14.32 -16.82 25.59
N LYS A 371 14.75 -15.65 25.14
CA LYS A 371 15.80 -14.85 25.77
C LYS A 371 15.21 -13.88 26.78
N ALA A 372 15.93 -13.67 27.88
CA ALA A 372 15.58 -12.63 28.84
C ALA A 372 15.60 -11.24 28.17
N GLU A 373 14.51 -10.51 28.31
CA GLU A 373 14.41 -9.14 27.81
C GLU A 373 14.88 -8.18 28.89
N ILE A 374 16.07 -7.59 28.68
CA ILE A 374 16.59 -6.57 29.57
C ILE A 374 15.99 -5.23 29.12
N TYR A 375 15.05 -4.74 29.89
CA TYR A 375 14.49 -3.41 29.69
C TYR A 375 15.47 -2.37 30.20
N ARG A 376 16.19 -1.72 29.28
CA ARG A 376 16.96 -0.53 29.61
C ARG A 376 16.04 0.67 29.46
N HIS A 377 15.93 1.45 30.52
CA HIS A 377 15.28 2.74 30.41
C HIS A 377 16.14 3.64 29.50
N HIS A 378 15.54 4.20 28.49
CA HIS A 378 16.19 5.18 27.62
C HIS A 378 15.40 6.48 27.76
N ASP A 379 16.09 7.56 28.04
CA ASP A 379 15.50 8.88 27.93
C ASP A 379 15.03 9.07 26.48
N ARG A 380 13.72 9.25 26.32
CA ARG A 380 13.05 9.47 25.03
C ARG A 380 12.33 10.81 25.00
N SER A 381 12.43 11.58 26.06
CA SER A 381 11.87 12.92 26.10
C SER A 381 12.54 13.80 25.06
N VAL A 382 11.75 14.67 24.46
CA VAL A 382 12.27 15.65 23.52
C VAL A 382 12.82 16.82 24.33
N ASP A 383 14.06 17.21 24.04
CA ASP A 383 14.69 18.36 24.67
C ASP A 383 13.82 19.62 24.50
N GLU A 384 13.71 20.41 25.54
CA GLU A 384 12.93 21.63 25.53
C GLU A 384 13.45 22.65 24.51
N ALA A 385 14.78 22.74 24.32
CA ALA A 385 15.39 23.60 23.33
C ALA A 385 14.96 23.19 21.92
N VAL A 386 15.00 21.89 21.61
CA VAL A 386 14.53 21.33 20.34
C VAL A 386 13.04 21.61 20.12
N SER A 387 12.22 21.44 21.17
CA SER A 387 10.78 21.73 21.07
C SER A 387 10.53 23.22 20.79
N LYS A 388 11.26 24.14 21.42
CA LYS A 388 11.20 25.57 21.17
C LYS A 388 11.63 25.94 19.75
N GLU A 389 12.68 25.31 19.22
CA GLU A 389 13.11 25.51 17.83
C GLU A 389 12.06 25.07 16.82
N ILE A 390 11.42 23.91 17.03
CA ILE A 390 10.34 23.45 16.16
C ILE A 390 9.17 24.44 16.20
N LEU A 391 8.76 24.88 17.40
CA LEU A 391 7.66 25.84 17.55
C LEU A 391 7.97 27.17 16.84
N LYS A 392 9.21 27.67 16.91
CA LYS A 392 9.66 28.88 16.23
C LYS A 392 9.58 28.74 14.71
N ASN A 393 9.93 27.58 14.19
CA ASN A 393 9.91 27.29 12.76
C ASN A 393 8.55 26.78 12.25
N LEU A 394 7.58 26.56 13.14
CA LEU A 394 6.30 25.93 12.82
C LEU A 394 5.50 26.69 11.74
N GLN A 395 5.66 28.02 11.68
CA GLN A 395 5.02 28.87 10.67
C GLN A 395 5.40 28.49 9.22
N TYR A 396 6.57 27.93 9.01
CA TYR A 396 7.06 27.52 7.70
C TYR A 396 6.64 26.08 7.33
N PHE A 397 6.11 25.33 8.27
CA PHE A 397 5.64 23.99 8.02
C PHE A 397 4.28 24.00 7.31
N PRO A 398 3.98 23.01 6.45
CA PRO A 398 2.65 22.86 5.90
C PRO A 398 1.58 22.81 7.00
N GLU A 399 0.47 23.54 6.80
CA GLU A 399 -0.60 23.74 7.79
C GLU A 399 -1.06 22.41 8.43
N GLU A 400 -1.21 21.38 7.62
CA GLU A 400 -1.63 20.06 8.07
C GLU A 400 -0.61 19.43 9.05
N LEU A 401 0.67 19.43 8.69
CA LEU A 401 1.74 18.89 9.55
C LEU A 401 1.92 19.69 10.83
N ARG A 402 1.74 21.01 10.74
CA ARG A 402 1.77 21.93 11.87
C ARG A 402 0.71 21.59 12.90
N LEU A 403 -0.53 21.41 12.46
CA LEU A 403 -1.64 21.05 13.33
C LEU A 403 -1.48 19.65 13.92
N MET A 404 -1.02 18.68 13.11
CA MET A 404 -0.70 17.34 13.61
C MET A 404 0.40 17.36 14.67
N TYR A 405 1.44 18.17 14.47
CA TYR A 405 2.52 18.35 15.46
C TYR A 405 1.98 18.92 16.77
N LEU A 406 1.10 19.92 16.74
CA LEU A 406 0.52 20.51 17.95
C LEU A 406 -0.25 19.48 18.79
N HIS A 407 -0.88 18.47 18.19
CA HIS A 407 -1.50 17.38 18.95
C HIS A 407 -0.48 16.49 19.66
N LEU A 408 0.69 16.25 19.04
CA LEU A 408 1.76 15.52 19.71
C LEU A 408 2.34 16.31 20.87
N TRP A 409 2.63 17.59 20.63
CA TRP A 409 3.27 18.47 21.59
C TRP A 409 2.38 18.83 22.77
N ALA A 410 1.13 19.28 22.51
CA ALA A 410 0.24 19.79 23.56
C ALA A 410 -0.56 18.68 24.27
N VAL A 411 -0.80 17.55 23.62
CA VAL A 411 -1.72 16.51 24.12
C VAL A 411 -1.03 15.15 24.31
N GLY A 412 0.19 14.96 23.81
CA GLY A 412 0.93 13.70 23.93
C GLY A 412 0.28 12.51 23.23
N MET A 413 -0.48 12.77 22.15
CA MET A 413 -1.16 11.72 21.41
C MET A 413 -0.20 10.78 20.68
N ARG A 414 -0.62 9.52 20.45
CA ARG A 414 0.08 8.67 19.50
C ARG A 414 -0.16 9.17 18.08
N ILE A 415 0.86 9.13 17.23
CA ILE A 415 0.70 9.61 15.83
C ILE A 415 -0.41 8.88 15.07
N SER A 416 -0.65 7.60 15.35
CA SER A 416 -1.76 6.86 14.77
C SER A 416 -3.13 7.42 15.18
N GLU A 417 -3.25 7.89 16.42
CA GLU A 417 -4.45 8.54 16.94
C GLU A 417 -4.66 9.88 16.22
N VAL A 418 -3.61 10.71 16.12
CA VAL A 418 -3.68 12.00 15.39
C VAL A 418 -4.11 11.81 13.93
N CYS A 419 -3.56 10.81 13.26
CA CYS A 419 -3.89 10.54 11.85
C CYS A 419 -5.34 10.08 11.63
N THR A 420 -6.01 9.56 12.67
CA THR A 420 -7.34 8.97 12.56
C THR A 420 -8.45 9.79 13.24
N ILE A 421 -8.14 11.00 13.70
CA ILE A 421 -9.14 11.90 14.29
C ILE A 421 -10.20 12.26 13.25
N LYS A 422 -11.45 12.16 13.64
CA LYS A 422 -12.61 12.62 12.86
C LYS A 422 -13.08 14.01 13.30
N ALA A 423 -13.73 14.74 12.41
CA ALA A 423 -14.16 16.10 12.69
C ALA A 423 -15.12 16.20 13.89
N LYS A 424 -15.99 15.20 14.09
CA LYS A 424 -16.93 15.14 15.22
C LYS A 424 -16.29 14.87 16.58
N GLU A 425 -15.02 14.46 16.60
CA GLU A 425 -14.34 14.06 17.84
C GLU A 425 -13.86 15.25 18.69
N TYR A 426 -13.93 16.48 18.15
CA TYR A 426 -13.73 17.71 18.90
C TYR A 426 -15.05 18.27 19.36
N TYR A 427 -15.24 18.44 20.65
CA TYR A 427 -16.47 18.99 21.20
C TYR A 427 -16.19 19.86 22.44
N ARG A 428 -17.17 20.72 22.76
CA ARG A 428 -17.18 21.50 23.98
C ARG A 428 -18.20 20.88 24.92
N GLN A 429 -17.86 20.77 26.19
CA GLN A 429 -18.80 20.41 27.24
C GLN A 429 -18.59 21.38 28.40
N ASP A 430 -19.66 22.10 28.75
CA ASP A 430 -19.62 23.21 29.67
C ASP A 430 -18.61 24.29 29.23
N ASP A 431 -17.65 24.62 30.07
CA ASP A 431 -16.57 25.53 29.75
C ASP A 431 -15.29 24.88 29.27
N ASP A 432 -15.28 23.55 29.19
CA ASP A 432 -14.11 22.77 28.82
C ASP A 432 -14.16 22.28 27.38
N TYR A 433 -12.98 22.13 26.77
CA TYR A 433 -12.78 21.62 25.43
C TYR A 433 -12.24 20.21 25.47
N TRP A 434 -12.88 19.32 24.76
CA TRP A 434 -12.64 17.89 24.82
C TRP A 434 -12.40 17.29 23.45
N MET A 435 -11.70 16.16 23.46
CA MET A 435 -11.54 15.29 22.31
C MET A 435 -11.79 13.84 22.71
N GLN A 436 -12.58 13.13 21.90
CA GLN A 436 -12.82 11.69 22.06
C GLN A 436 -12.26 10.96 20.87
N ILE A 437 -11.35 10.03 21.10
CA ILE A 437 -10.66 9.27 20.05
C ILE A 437 -10.73 7.77 20.30
N TYR A 438 -10.77 7.01 19.22
CA TYR A 438 -10.65 5.55 19.28
C TYR A 438 -9.19 5.13 19.25
N GLN A 439 -8.75 4.39 20.27
CA GLN A 439 -7.40 3.84 20.37
C GLN A 439 -7.37 2.42 19.80
N VAL A 440 -6.95 2.26 18.54
CA VAL A 440 -6.90 0.95 17.86
C VAL A 440 -6.09 -0.09 18.64
N LYS A 441 -4.94 0.30 19.22
CA LYS A 441 -4.07 -0.60 19.98
C LYS A 441 -4.71 -1.10 21.28
N MET A 442 -5.51 -0.24 21.94
CA MET A 442 -6.14 -0.53 23.23
C MET A 442 -7.59 -0.98 23.08
N ARG A 443 -8.16 -0.91 21.89
CA ARG A 443 -9.56 -1.26 21.54
C ARG A 443 -10.60 -0.54 22.41
N ASN A 444 -10.33 0.71 22.77
CA ASN A 444 -11.23 1.52 23.58
C ASN A 444 -11.30 2.96 23.08
N TYR A 445 -12.32 3.66 23.53
CA TYR A 445 -12.41 5.11 23.36
C TYR A 445 -11.70 5.81 24.52
N LYS A 446 -10.94 6.84 24.18
CA LYS A 446 -10.27 7.71 25.10
C LYS A 446 -10.89 9.11 24.97
N ARG A 447 -11.23 9.69 26.11
CA ARG A 447 -11.70 11.07 26.21
C ARG A 447 -10.66 11.89 26.98
N ILE A 448 -10.24 13.02 26.42
CA ILE A 448 -9.20 13.86 27.01
C ILE A 448 -9.54 15.34 26.87
N PRO A 449 -9.22 16.16 27.88
CA PRO A 449 -9.27 17.60 27.74
C PRO A 449 -8.16 18.09 26.82
N ILE A 450 -8.46 19.14 26.06
CA ILE A 450 -7.49 19.77 25.16
C ILE A 450 -7.46 21.27 25.37
N PRO A 451 -6.33 21.94 25.10
CA PRO A 451 -6.25 23.39 25.21
C PRO A 451 -7.26 24.09 24.27
N GLU A 452 -7.92 25.13 24.77
CA GLU A 452 -8.86 25.93 23.99
C GLU A 452 -8.27 26.43 22.67
N ALA A 453 -7.02 26.91 22.70
CA ALA A 453 -6.32 27.37 21.50
C ALA A 453 -6.25 26.29 20.41
N LEU A 454 -5.94 25.03 20.80
CA LEU A 454 -5.93 23.92 19.86
C LEU A 454 -7.32 23.62 19.33
N TYR A 455 -8.36 23.61 20.19
CA TYR A 455 -9.74 23.41 19.77
C TYR A 455 -10.16 24.45 18.74
N ARG A 456 -9.93 25.74 19.01
CA ARG A 456 -10.29 26.82 18.11
C ARG A 456 -9.57 26.73 16.75
N LEU A 457 -8.28 26.43 16.75
CA LEU A 457 -7.50 26.20 15.53
C LEU A 457 -8.09 25.05 14.71
N MET A 458 -8.49 23.96 15.37
CA MET A 458 -9.05 22.80 14.69
C MET A 458 -10.43 23.08 14.11
N GLN A 459 -11.30 23.84 14.82
CA GLN A 459 -12.59 24.25 14.26
C GLN A 459 -12.43 25.10 12.99
N VAL A 460 -11.47 26.03 12.99
CA VAL A 460 -11.16 26.83 11.79
C VAL A 460 -10.68 25.95 10.64
N TYR A 461 -9.78 24.99 10.93
CA TYR A 461 -9.24 24.07 9.92
C TYR A 461 -10.32 23.16 9.34
N ILE A 462 -11.15 22.55 10.19
CA ILE A 462 -12.28 21.68 9.81
C ILE A 462 -13.24 22.43 8.88
N LYS A 463 -13.61 23.65 9.24
CA LYS A 463 -14.48 24.52 8.42
C LYS A 463 -13.81 24.90 7.09
N LYS A 464 -12.55 25.32 7.12
CA LYS A 464 -11.76 25.65 5.92
C LYS A 464 -11.67 24.49 4.92
N LYS A 465 -11.47 23.27 5.43
CA LYS A 465 -11.39 22.04 4.62
C LYS A 465 -12.74 21.42 4.30
N ARG A 466 -13.84 22.01 4.77
CA ARG A 466 -15.22 21.52 4.58
C ARG A 466 -15.40 20.05 4.99
N ARG A 467 -14.78 19.66 6.13
CA ARG A 467 -14.87 18.28 6.63
C ARG A 467 -16.27 18.01 7.19
N LYS A 468 -16.85 16.87 6.79
CA LYS A 468 -18.09 16.34 7.39
C LYS A 468 -17.77 15.72 8.75
N PRO A 469 -18.76 15.52 9.64
CA PRO A 469 -18.53 14.94 10.99
C PRO A 469 -17.78 13.62 10.99
N GLU A 470 -18.06 12.74 10.02
CA GLU A 470 -17.44 11.41 9.90
C GLU A 470 -16.12 11.41 9.13
N ASP A 471 -15.74 12.52 8.50
CA ASP A 471 -14.50 12.61 7.76
C ASP A 471 -13.30 12.65 8.70
N TYR A 472 -12.20 12.03 8.27
CA TYR A 472 -10.92 12.29 8.92
C TYR A 472 -10.52 13.75 8.75
N VAL A 473 -10.05 14.36 9.83
CA VAL A 473 -9.59 15.75 9.80
C VAL A 473 -8.37 15.89 8.90
N PHE A 474 -7.40 14.99 9.08
CA PHE A 474 -6.20 14.89 8.26
C PHE A 474 -6.38 13.75 7.25
N GLN A 475 -6.46 14.10 5.98
CA GLN A 475 -6.76 13.15 4.91
C GLN A 475 -5.57 12.93 3.99
N ASN A 476 -5.47 11.72 3.46
CA ASN A 476 -4.65 11.44 2.28
C ASN A 476 -5.37 11.90 1.00
N GLN A 477 -4.70 11.79 -0.14
CA GLN A 477 -5.25 12.23 -1.45
C GLN A 477 -6.57 11.53 -1.85
N LYS A 478 -6.88 10.37 -1.25
CA LYS A 478 -8.09 9.59 -1.53
C LYS A 478 -9.21 9.82 -0.49
N GLY A 479 -9.06 10.81 0.41
CA GLY A 479 -10.03 11.09 1.47
C GLY A 479 -9.96 10.16 2.69
N GLY A 480 -9.09 9.16 2.70
CA GLY A 480 -8.83 8.30 3.85
C GLY A 480 -7.93 8.97 4.89
N ALA A 481 -7.68 8.28 6.02
CA ALA A 481 -6.80 8.76 7.08
C ALA A 481 -5.38 9.10 6.57
N PHE A 482 -4.77 10.11 7.16
CA PHE A 482 -3.38 10.46 6.86
C PHE A 482 -2.43 9.31 7.28
N CYS A 483 -1.39 9.08 6.50
CA CYS A 483 -0.48 7.98 6.79
C CYS A 483 0.58 8.39 7.83
N SER A 484 0.68 7.64 8.94
CA SER A 484 1.61 7.93 10.03
C SER A 484 3.09 7.85 9.62
N SER A 485 3.44 6.98 8.67
CA SER A 485 4.80 6.93 8.12
C SER A 485 5.11 8.17 7.25
N THR A 486 4.15 8.63 6.46
CA THR A 486 4.28 9.86 5.66
C THR A 486 4.50 11.07 6.56
N PHE A 487 3.74 11.18 7.65
CA PHE A 487 3.94 12.25 8.64
C PHE A 487 5.37 12.24 9.17
N ARG A 488 5.84 11.08 9.67
CA ARG A 488 7.20 10.95 10.22
C ARG A 488 8.28 11.32 9.21
N CYS A 489 8.17 10.82 7.98
CA CYS A 489 9.13 11.13 6.93
C CYS A 489 9.16 12.63 6.60
N ARG A 490 7.98 13.27 6.49
CA ARG A 490 7.88 14.71 6.19
C ARG A 490 8.42 15.56 7.35
N MET A 491 8.06 15.23 8.60
CA MET A 491 8.58 15.93 9.77
C MET A 491 10.10 15.79 9.90
N LYS A 492 10.64 14.60 9.66
CA LYS A 492 12.09 14.38 9.63
C LYS A 492 12.76 15.31 8.62
N LYS A 493 12.26 15.33 7.39
CA LYS A 493 12.77 16.22 6.34
C LYS A 493 12.69 17.72 6.70
N LEU A 494 11.61 18.14 7.37
CA LEU A 494 11.47 19.52 7.84
C LEU A 494 12.50 19.85 8.93
N CYS A 495 12.70 18.96 9.89
CA CYS A 495 13.73 19.14 10.92
C CYS A 495 15.13 19.25 10.30
N GLU A 496 15.44 18.41 9.32
CA GLU A 496 16.70 18.50 8.54
C GLU A 496 16.81 19.82 7.78
N THR A 497 15.73 20.25 7.09
CA THR A 497 15.72 21.48 6.28
C THR A 497 15.92 22.73 7.14
N TYR A 498 15.33 22.78 8.32
CA TYR A 498 15.41 23.93 9.23
C TYR A 498 16.49 23.77 10.31
N GLN A 499 17.40 22.80 10.15
CA GLN A 499 18.56 22.56 11.01
C GLN A 499 18.19 22.47 12.50
N ILE A 500 17.06 21.84 12.82
CA ILE A 500 16.59 21.68 14.19
C ILE A 500 17.60 20.83 14.99
N GLY A 501 17.98 21.31 16.20
CA GLY A 501 19.00 20.68 17.02
C GLY A 501 20.35 20.60 16.31
N ASP A 502 20.79 21.71 15.70
CA ASP A 502 22.01 21.81 14.89
C ASP A 502 22.06 20.79 13.74
N GLY A 503 20.88 20.43 13.20
CA GLY A 503 20.75 19.47 12.10
C GLY A 503 20.90 17.99 12.54
N THR A 504 21.10 17.71 13.81
CA THR A 504 21.30 16.34 14.32
C THR A 504 20.02 15.71 14.87
N TYR A 505 18.99 16.51 15.12
CA TYR A 505 17.74 16.01 15.69
C TYR A 505 16.97 15.11 14.73
N MET A 506 16.78 13.86 15.12
CA MET A 506 15.90 12.92 14.43
C MET A 506 14.49 12.97 15.01
N PHE A 507 13.52 13.50 14.26
CA PHE A 507 12.13 13.59 14.70
C PHE A 507 11.55 12.24 15.12
N GLN A 508 11.08 12.15 16.35
CA GLN A 508 10.43 10.98 16.94
C GLN A 508 9.08 11.39 17.54
N ALA A 509 7.98 11.08 16.84
CA ALA A 509 6.63 11.44 17.31
C ALA A 509 6.29 10.90 18.70
N HIS A 510 6.88 9.77 19.11
CA HIS A 510 6.63 9.14 20.40
C HIS A 510 7.34 9.86 21.55
N GLY A 511 8.42 10.57 21.27
CA GLY A 511 9.16 11.36 22.26
C GLY A 511 8.29 12.40 22.96
N TYR A 512 7.41 13.08 22.24
CA TYR A 512 6.49 14.09 22.81
C TYR A 512 5.55 13.53 23.88
N ARG A 513 5.15 12.28 23.72
CA ARG A 513 4.34 11.56 24.72
C ARG A 513 5.15 11.24 25.97
N HIS A 514 6.43 10.89 25.83
CA HIS A 514 7.34 10.74 26.96
C HIS A 514 7.54 12.07 27.68
N THR A 515 7.84 13.13 26.92
CA THR A 515 7.98 14.49 27.47
C THR A 515 6.76 14.89 28.29
N LEU A 516 5.55 14.72 27.75
CA LEU A 516 4.33 15.10 28.47
C LEU A 516 4.10 14.25 29.73
N ALA A 517 4.37 12.93 29.67
CA ALA A 517 4.27 12.06 30.83
C ALA A 517 5.23 12.49 31.95
N THR A 518 6.46 12.83 31.57
CA THR A 518 7.51 13.31 32.51
C THR A 518 7.09 14.66 33.11
N VAL A 519 6.61 15.61 32.28
CA VAL A 519 6.13 16.92 32.78
C VAL A 519 4.99 16.76 33.77
N PHE A 520 3.98 15.94 33.46
CA PHE A 520 2.88 15.69 34.41
C PHE A 520 3.36 15.07 35.74
N TYR A 521 4.28 14.14 35.65
CA TYR A 521 4.85 13.53 36.84
C TYR A 521 5.64 14.56 37.71
N ASP A 522 6.44 15.39 37.04
CA ASP A 522 7.24 16.43 37.70
C ASP A 522 6.37 17.52 38.37
N GLU A 523 5.21 17.81 37.77
CA GLU A 523 4.20 18.74 38.33
C GLU A 523 3.33 18.08 39.42
N GLY A 524 3.66 16.87 39.85
CA GLY A 524 2.99 16.17 40.94
C GLY A 524 1.63 15.54 40.56
N VAL A 525 1.33 15.38 39.29
CA VAL A 525 0.10 14.70 38.86
C VAL A 525 0.21 13.22 39.22
N PRO A 526 -0.80 12.63 39.91
CA PRO A 526 -0.76 11.23 40.31
C PRO A 526 -0.57 10.31 39.07
N LEU A 527 0.28 9.29 39.23
CA LEU A 527 0.63 8.37 38.13
C LEU A 527 -0.61 7.72 37.48
N GLN A 528 -1.63 7.42 38.28
CA GLN A 528 -2.91 6.92 37.81
C GLN A 528 -3.59 7.91 36.85
N SER A 529 -3.62 9.19 37.20
CA SER A 529 -4.21 10.24 36.35
C SER A 529 -3.43 10.40 35.04
N VAL A 530 -2.08 10.31 35.09
CA VAL A 530 -1.23 10.32 33.89
C VAL A 530 -1.51 9.09 33.04
N ARG A 531 -1.66 7.91 33.65
CA ARG A 531 -2.04 6.67 32.97
C ARG A 531 -3.36 6.84 32.22
N ASP A 532 -4.38 7.33 32.91
CA ASP A 532 -5.74 7.49 32.34
C ASP A 532 -5.75 8.56 31.24
N TYR A 533 -5.05 9.69 31.45
CA TYR A 533 -4.88 10.72 30.43
C TYR A 533 -4.19 10.19 29.17
N LEU A 534 -3.12 9.43 29.33
CA LEU A 534 -2.41 8.83 28.20
C LEU A 534 -3.16 7.62 27.60
N GLY A 535 -4.11 7.01 28.33
CA GLY A 535 -4.85 5.81 27.92
C GLY A 535 -3.93 4.58 27.89
N HIS A 536 -3.19 4.33 28.96
CA HIS A 536 -2.44 3.12 29.19
C HIS A 536 -3.29 2.08 29.95
N ALA A 537 -3.10 0.80 29.64
CA ALA A 537 -3.88 -0.26 30.30
C ALA A 537 -3.42 -0.48 31.75
N TYR A 538 -2.13 -0.31 32.01
CA TYR A 538 -1.51 -0.57 33.31
C TYR A 538 -0.55 0.56 33.68
N GLU A 539 -0.31 0.75 34.98
CA GLU A 539 0.60 1.80 35.49
C GLU A 539 2.05 1.58 35.09
N GLU A 540 2.50 0.33 35.03
CA GLU A 540 3.85 -0.02 34.61
C GLU A 540 4.15 0.48 33.18
N MET A 541 3.12 0.52 32.33
CA MET A 541 3.27 1.14 31.00
C MET A 541 3.51 2.65 31.10
N THR A 542 2.95 3.32 32.10
CA THR A 542 3.14 4.75 32.31
C THR A 542 4.51 5.03 32.91
N GLN A 543 4.96 4.22 33.85
CA GLN A 543 6.30 4.33 34.44
C GLN A 543 7.41 4.25 33.40
N GLN A 544 7.23 3.46 32.33
CA GLN A 544 8.18 3.37 31.22
C GLN A 544 8.28 4.67 30.39
N TYR A 545 7.31 5.58 30.52
CA TYR A 545 7.28 6.86 29.82
C TYR A 545 7.83 8.01 30.65
N ILE A 546 8.11 7.80 31.93
CA ILE A 546 8.67 8.82 32.82
C ILE A 546 10.19 8.68 32.79
N ASP A 547 10.83 9.70 32.30
CA ASP A 547 12.29 9.77 32.27
C ASP A 547 12.79 10.43 33.56
N TYR A 548 13.36 9.62 34.46
CA TYR A 548 13.97 10.11 35.67
C TYR A 548 15.29 10.80 35.33
N MET A 549 15.33 12.13 35.41
CA MET A 549 16.55 12.89 35.17
C MET A 549 17.42 12.90 36.45
N PRO A 550 18.65 12.37 36.40
CA PRO A 550 19.56 12.39 37.58
C PRO A 550 19.72 13.78 38.18
N ARG A 551 19.78 14.81 37.34
CA ARG A 551 19.87 16.21 37.76
C ARG A 551 18.68 16.67 38.61
N ARG A 552 17.45 16.28 38.25
CA ARG A 552 16.22 16.63 38.99
C ARG A 552 16.15 15.87 40.32
N ILE A 553 16.57 14.61 40.34
CA ILE A 553 16.69 13.84 41.58
C ILE A 553 17.70 14.52 42.51
N GLU A 554 18.83 14.99 41.98
CA GLU A 554 19.84 15.70 42.72
C GLU A 554 19.33 17.06 43.23
N GLU A 555 18.62 17.83 42.43
CA GLU A 555 18.00 19.10 42.79
C GLU A 555 16.92 18.91 43.87
N ALA A 556 16.02 17.92 43.70
CA ALA A 556 15.00 17.57 44.69
C ALA A 556 15.64 17.11 46.00
N SER A 557 16.67 16.29 45.91
CA SER A 557 17.45 15.85 47.09
C SER A 557 18.11 17.03 47.79
N LYS A 558 18.73 17.94 47.03
CA LYS A 558 19.33 19.17 47.61
C LYS A 558 18.27 20.07 48.22
N ALA A 559 17.10 20.24 47.63
CA ALA A 559 16.00 21.01 48.19
C ALA A 559 15.48 20.37 49.47
N TYR A 560 15.21 19.07 49.47
CA TYR A 560 14.78 18.33 50.65
C TYR A 560 15.76 18.48 51.84
N PHE A 561 17.05 18.31 51.58
CA PHE A 561 18.07 18.46 52.62
C PHE A 561 18.32 19.91 53.05
N LYS A 562 17.87 20.90 52.27
CA LYS A 562 17.91 22.31 52.69
C LYS A 562 16.72 22.70 53.55
N GLU A 563 15.53 22.17 53.26
CA GLU A 563 14.29 22.57 53.93
C GLU A 563 14.00 21.79 55.21
N THR A 564 14.50 20.57 55.36
CA THR A 564 14.22 19.75 56.56
C THR A 564 15.29 19.88 57.62
N ASP A 565 14.96 20.52 58.73
CA ASP A 565 15.64 20.39 60.03
C ASP A 565 15.33 19.06 60.73
N SER A 566 14.94 18.02 59.96
CA SER A 566 14.67 16.71 60.53
C SER A 566 15.95 16.07 61.07
N SER A 567 15.85 15.36 62.17
CA SER A 567 16.98 14.67 62.85
C SER A 567 17.73 13.72 61.87
N LEU A 568 17.06 13.18 60.89
CA LEU A 568 17.63 12.33 59.85
C LEU A 568 18.48 13.13 58.86
N ALA A 569 18.04 14.32 58.46
CA ALA A 569 18.78 15.22 57.59
C ALA A 569 19.99 15.83 58.29
N ALA A 570 19.86 16.16 59.58
CA ALA A 570 20.97 16.63 60.42
C ALA A 570 22.05 15.56 60.59
N GLY A 571 21.68 14.32 60.88
CA GLY A 571 22.61 13.20 61.00
C GLY A 571 23.35 12.84 59.70
N LEU A 572 22.71 12.99 58.55
CA LEU A 572 23.37 12.82 57.25
C LEU A 572 24.30 13.99 56.93
N LYS A 573 23.95 15.24 57.27
CA LYS A 573 24.80 16.42 57.10
C LYS A 573 26.09 16.33 57.95
N GLU A 574 25.98 15.81 59.15
CA GLU A 574 27.17 15.60 60.00
C GLU A 574 28.09 14.50 59.45
N ARG A 575 27.56 13.38 59.00
CA ARG A 575 28.33 12.31 58.33
C ARG A 575 29.10 12.82 57.10
N TRP A 576 28.50 13.67 56.29
CA TRP A 576 29.17 14.23 55.12
C TRP A 576 30.26 15.23 55.46
N LYS A 577 30.13 16.01 56.60
CA LYS A 577 31.17 16.91 57.07
C LYS A 577 32.39 16.14 57.56
N HIS A 578 32.20 14.99 58.16
CA HIS A 578 33.29 14.15 58.65
C HIS A 578 34.02 13.33 57.59
N HIS A 579 33.41 13.10 56.45
CA HIS A 579 34.02 12.39 55.30
C HIS A 579 34.58 13.33 54.21
N GLY A 580 34.40 14.62 54.32
CA GLY A 580 34.87 15.62 53.34
C GLY A 580 36.31 16.16 53.62
N GLY A 581 36.98 15.66 54.62
CA GLY A 581 38.36 15.98 54.90
C GLY A 581 39.32 14.86 54.48
N ASN A 582 39.99 15.07 53.36
CA ASN A 582 41.08 14.23 52.83
C ASN A 582 40.63 13.03 51.96
N HIS A 583 40.19 13.28 50.72
CA HIS A 583 40.62 12.43 49.62
C HIS A 583 40.58 13.25 48.32
N ARG A 584 41.74 13.73 47.90
CA ARG A 584 42.02 14.02 46.52
C ARG A 584 41.91 12.70 45.76
N HIS A 585 40.77 12.43 45.14
CA HIS A 585 40.67 11.34 44.20
C HIS A 585 41.48 11.71 42.95
N LYS A 586 42.52 10.95 42.73
CA LYS A 586 43.16 10.81 41.43
C LYS A 586 42.14 10.13 40.51
N ASP A 587 41.85 10.79 39.43
CA ASP A 587 41.14 10.18 38.29
C ASP A 587 41.86 8.91 37.83
N THR A 588 41.20 7.80 37.98
CA THR A 588 41.48 6.59 37.22
C THR A 588 40.16 5.97 36.81
N THR A 589 39.55 6.53 35.79
CA THR A 589 38.52 5.84 35.02
C THR A 589 39.21 4.84 34.09
N VAL A 590 39.33 3.61 34.55
CA VAL A 590 39.56 2.48 33.66
C VAL A 590 38.22 1.80 33.46
N LEU A 591 37.61 2.04 32.31
CA LEU A 591 36.53 1.24 31.82
C LEU A 591 37.10 -0.08 31.26
N PRO A 592 36.60 -1.24 31.66
CA PRO A 592 37.01 -2.48 31.02
C PRO A 592 36.45 -2.52 29.58
N LYS A 593 37.35 -2.72 28.64
CA LYS A 593 37.00 -3.13 27.30
C LYS A 593 36.44 -4.55 27.39
N SER A 594 35.23 -4.73 26.95
CA SER A 594 34.65 -6.05 26.67
C SER A 594 35.11 -6.48 25.30
N ASP A 595 35.80 -7.60 25.25
CA ASP A 595 35.96 -8.41 24.06
C ASP A 595 34.62 -8.99 23.57
#